data_2904610c9f9a0543d7f0b16d975d97a9
#
_entry.id   2904610c9f9a0543d7f0b16d975d97a9
#
_cell.length_a   1.000
_cell.length_b   1.000
_cell.length_c   1.000
_cell.angle_alpha   90.00
_cell.angle_beta   90.00
_cell.angle_gamma   90.00
#
_symmetry.space_group_name_H-M   'P 1'
#
loop_
_entity.id
_entity.type
_entity.pdbx_description
1 polymer ?
#
loop_
_entity_poly.entity_id
_entity_poly.type
_entity_poly.pdbx_seq_one_letter_code
_entity_poly.pdbx_strand_id
1 'polypeptide(L)'
;METREWIAAVGGQGERLAAAADRAGLTAPVPTCPDWTVRDLLLHIGGVHRWAATFVGQARTEPIDIGEPHEIADSLPDDAGLVAWFRDGVTGLVDVLTAAPADLDCWKFMRTAPSGSSFWARRQAHETTIHSVDAEAAAGLPSPIPSSLAVDGVDELLCGFLPRNRRLHADTDRSVLVSATDTGDHWLISYGPDRPAASRVPDPVDTDATLAGTAAELYLSLWNRRPWHGLSSDEGLAELWADKVQVCWS
;
A
#
# COMPACT_ATOMS: atom_id res chain seq x y z
N MET A 1 -3.64 -4.01 -13.64
CA MET A 1 -2.49 -3.19 -14.12
C MET A 1 -1.34 -4.10 -14.55
N GLU A 2 -0.44 -3.59 -15.40
CA GLU A 2 0.76 -4.29 -15.89
C GLU A 2 2.00 -3.83 -15.12
N THR A 3 3.08 -4.64 -15.12
CA THR A 3 4.32 -4.32 -14.37
C THR A 3 4.87 -2.93 -14.70
N ARG A 4 4.86 -2.52 -15.98
CA ARG A 4 5.30 -1.18 -16.41
C ARG A 4 4.47 -0.04 -15.81
N GLU A 5 3.17 -0.28 -15.58
CA GLU A 5 2.27 0.73 -15.02
C GLU A 5 2.53 0.89 -13.51
N TRP A 6 2.82 -0.21 -12.79
CA TRP A 6 3.26 -0.15 -11.40
C TRP A 6 4.60 0.58 -11.25
N ILE A 7 5.59 0.29 -12.13
CA ILE A 7 6.87 1.00 -12.11
C ILE A 7 6.68 2.50 -12.35
N ALA A 8 5.84 2.87 -13.32
CA ALA A 8 5.52 4.28 -13.56
C ALA A 8 4.82 4.94 -12.35
N ALA A 9 3.95 4.20 -11.64
CA ALA A 9 3.31 4.67 -10.42
C ALA A 9 4.33 4.91 -9.30
N VAL A 10 5.34 4.04 -9.12
CA VAL A 10 6.43 4.27 -8.14
C VAL A 10 7.11 5.62 -8.41
N GLY A 11 7.52 5.87 -9.65
CA GLY A 11 8.19 7.13 -10.01
C GLY A 11 7.29 8.36 -9.80
N GLY A 12 6.06 8.31 -10.31
CA GLY A 12 5.11 9.43 -10.22
C GLY A 12 4.68 9.73 -8.79
N GLN A 13 4.36 8.71 -7.99
CA GLN A 13 3.97 8.88 -6.59
C GLN A 13 5.18 9.27 -5.72
N GLY A 14 6.37 8.75 -6.03
CA GLY A 14 7.60 9.14 -5.34
C GLY A 14 7.90 10.62 -5.49
N GLU A 15 7.74 11.20 -6.69
CA GLU A 15 7.94 12.64 -6.88
C GLU A 15 6.85 13.48 -6.19
N ARG A 16 5.59 13.03 -6.18
CA ARG A 16 4.51 13.68 -5.42
C ARG A 16 4.80 13.69 -3.92
N LEU A 17 5.29 12.57 -3.38
CA LEU A 17 5.68 12.46 -1.97
C LEU A 17 6.82 13.43 -1.67
N ALA A 18 7.88 13.46 -2.49
CA ALA A 18 9.01 14.37 -2.30
C ALA A 18 8.58 15.84 -2.36
N ALA A 19 7.74 16.22 -3.32
CA ALA A 19 7.23 17.59 -3.44
C ALA A 19 6.33 17.97 -2.25
N ALA A 20 5.53 17.05 -1.74
CA ALA A 20 4.71 17.26 -0.55
C ALA A 20 5.58 17.41 0.70
N ALA A 21 6.64 16.62 0.85
CA ALA A 21 7.60 16.71 1.94
C ALA A 21 8.36 18.04 1.94
N ASP A 22 8.82 18.50 0.77
CA ASP A 22 9.45 19.82 0.61
C ASP A 22 8.48 20.94 1.06
N ARG A 23 7.20 20.83 0.75
CA ARG A 23 6.18 21.81 1.10
C ARG A 23 5.82 21.80 2.58
N ALA A 24 5.67 20.62 3.18
CA ALA A 24 5.28 20.46 4.59
C ALA A 24 6.44 20.82 5.54
N GLY A 25 7.67 20.49 5.14
CA GLY A 25 8.86 20.54 5.99
C GLY A 25 9.01 19.31 6.87
N LEU A 26 10.25 18.93 7.18
CA LEU A 26 10.60 17.67 7.83
C LEU A 26 10.01 17.46 9.22
N THR A 27 9.74 18.55 9.94
CA THR A 27 9.17 18.49 11.30
C THR A 27 7.65 18.47 11.35
N ALA A 28 6.98 18.60 10.20
CA ALA A 28 5.53 18.58 10.14
C ALA A 28 5.02 17.19 10.58
N PRO A 29 3.98 17.12 11.45
CA PRO A 29 3.35 15.85 11.81
C PRO A 29 2.61 15.24 10.62
N VAL A 30 2.57 13.92 10.56
CA VAL A 30 1.83 13.15 9.55
C VAL A 30 0.47 12.76 10.13
N PRO A 31 -0.66 13.39 9.72
CA PRO A 31 -1.96 13.18 10.38
C PRO A 31 -2.46 11.72 10.33
N THR A 32 -2.07 10.98 9.31
CA THR A 32 -2.44 9.58 9.08
C THR A 32 -1.51 8.56 9.75
N CYS A 33 -0.38 9.05 10.30
CA CYS A 33 0.60 8.30 11.08
C CYS A 33 0.99 9.14 12.31
N PRO A 34 0.17 9.16 13.40
CA PRO A 34 0.24 10.17 14.46
C PRO A 34 1.60 10.30 15.18
N ASP A 35 2.39 9.22 15.21
CA ASP A 35 3.71 9.22 15.86
C ASP A 35 4.85 9.63 14.91
N TRP A 36 4.53 9.96 13.65
CA TRP A 36 5.51 10.28 12.62
C TRP A 36 5.52 11.75 12.27
N THR A 37 6.73 12.23 11.99
CA THR A 37 6.99 13.45 11.23
C THR A 37 7.24 13.11 9.76
N VAL A 38 7.26 14.12 8.89
CA VAL A 38 7.64 13.97 7.48
C VAL A 38 9.08 13.41 7.35
N ARG A 39 9.97 13.72 8.32
CA ARG A 39 11.30 13.12 8.39
C ARG A 39 11.24 11.61 8.56
N ASP A 40 10.43 11.13 9.49
CA ASP A 40 10.28 9.70 9.77
C ASP A 40 9.68 8.98 8.56
N LEU A 41 8.67 9.59 7.92
CA LEU A 41 8.07 9.09 6.68
C LEU A 41 9.10 8.92 5.56
N LEU A 42 9.97 9.92 5.32
CA LEU A 42 11.01 9.84 4.29
C LEU A 42 12.06 8.77 4.58
N LEU A 43 12.46 8.62 5.84
CA LEU A 43 13.38 7.57 6.27
C LEU A 43 12.77 6.18 6.05
N HIS A 44 11.53 5.99 6.48
CA HIS A 44 10.81 4.73 6.31
C HIS A 44 10.71 4.35 4.83
N ILE A 45 10.05 5.17 4.02
CA ILE A 45 9.77 4.79 2.63
C ILE A 45 11.05 4.76 1.77
N GLY A 46 12.01 5.64 2.02
CA GLY A 46 13.31 5.60 1.34
C GLY A 46 14.12 4.35 1.68
N GLY A 47 13.99 3.84 2.90
CA GLY A 47 14.54 2.56 3.32
C GLY A 47 13.82 1.38 2.66
N VAL A 48 12.48 1.39 2.66
CA VAL A 48 11.64 0.37 2.00
C VAL A 48 11.96 0.26 0.51
N HIS A 49 12.19 1.38 -0.19
CA HIS A 49 12.60 1.36 -1.60
C HIS A 49 13.94 0.66 -1.81
N ARG A 50 14.94 0.93 -0.97
CA ARG A 50 16.27 0.30 -1.05
C ARG A 50 16.22 -1.18 -0.68
N TRP A 51 15.42 -1.52 0.32
CA TRP A 51 15.17 -2.91 0.71
C TRP A 51 14.55 -3.71 -0.45
N ALA A 52 13.51 -3.20 -1.09
CA ALA A 52 12.90 -3.82 -2.27
C ALA A 52 13.88 -3.93 -3.44
N ALA A 53 14.64 -2.85 -3.72
CA ALA A 53 15.65 -2.83 -4.77
C ALA A 53 16.75 -3.88 -4.57
N THR A 54 17.10 -4.19 -3.32
CA THR A 54 18.09 -5.23 -2.99
C THR A 54 17.62 -6.62 -3.41
N PHE A 55 16.34 -6.98 -3.17
CA PHE A 55 15.80 -8.28 -3.59
C PHE A 55 15.82 -8.44 -5.11
N VAL A 56 15.35 -7.40 -5.80
CA VAL A 56 15.26 -7.43 -7.27
C VAL A 56 16.64 -7.36 -7.91
N GLY A 57 17.47 -6.40 -7.50
CA GLY A 57 18.78 -6.16 -8.11
C GLY A 57 19.80 -7.28 -7.88
N GLN A 58 19.68 -8.00 -6.76
CA GLN A 58 20.58 -9.12 -6.42
C GLN A 58 19.93 -10.49 -6.65
N ALA A 59 18.70 -10.56 -7.17
CA ALA A 59 17.92 -11.79 -7.30
C ALA A 59 17.92 -12.63 -5.98
N ARG A 60 17.77 -11.97 -4.84
CA ARG A 60 17.84 -12.64 -3.53
C ARG A 60 16.62 -13.49 -3.29
N THR A 61 16.85 -14.75 -2.91
CA THR A 61 15.78 -15.72 -2.62
C THR A 61 15.46 -15.85 -1.13
N GLU A 62 16.29 -15.27 -0.26
CA GLU A 62 16.14 -15.31 1.19
C GLU A 62 15.77 -13.92 1.74
N PRO A 63 14.97 -13.86 2.81
CA PRO A 63 14.65 -12.59 3.46
C PRO A 63 15.89 -11.89 4.01
N ILE A 64 15.81 -10.57 4.12
CA ILE A 64 16.79 -9.76 4.85
C ILE A 64 16.10 -9.37 6.15
N ASP A 65 16.70 -9.76 7.26
CA ASP A 65 16.27 -9.32 8.57
C ASP A 65 16.90 -7.94 8.84
N ILE A 66 16.05 -6.93 8.91
CA ILE A 66 16.40 -5.55 9.24
C ILE A 66 15.46 -5.06 10.35
N GLY A 67 15.99 -4.32 11.31
CA GLY A 67 15.17 -3.69 12.34
C GLY A 67 14.27 -2.62 11.72
N GLU A 68 14.87 -1.49 11.37
CA GLU A 68 14.16 -0.40 10.69
C GLU A 68 14.51 -0.35 9.19
N PRO A 69 13.55 -0.05 8.30
CA PRO A 69 13.81 -0.04 6.84
C PRO A 69 15.00 0.83 6.41
N HIS A 70 15.25 1.95 7.09
CA HIS A 70 16.36 2.83 6.74
C HIS A 70 17.74 2.26 7.08
N GLU A 71 17.83 1.22 7.93
CA GLU A 71 19.09 0.54 8.27
C GLU A 71 19.72 -0.21 7.09
N ILE A 72 18.95 -0.44 6.02
CA ILE A 72 19.46 -1.01 4.78
C ILE A 72 20.47 -0.09 4.05
N ALA A 73 20.46 1.21 4.36
CA ALA A 73 21.36 2.18 3.76
C ALA A 73 22.70 2.22 4.53
N ASP A 74 23.82 2.23 3.80
CA ASP A 74 25.16 2.33 4.37
C ASP A 74 25.37 3.61 5.20
N SER A 75 24.67 4.69 4.84
CA SER A 75 24.67 5.96 5.58
C SER A 75 23.37 6.73 5.34
N LEU A 76 22.95 7.47 6.35
CA LEU A 76 21.84 8.41 6.24
C LEU A 76 22.38 9.83 6.05
N PRO A 77 21.73 10.67 5.21
CA PRO A 77 22.07 12.05 5.08
C PRO A 77 21.65 12.85 6.32
N ASP A 78 22.14 14.07 6.42
CA ASP A 78 21.53 15.09 7.28
C ASP A 78 20.15 15.53 6.75
N ASP A 79 19.45 16.34 7.53
CA ASP A 79 18.10 16.79 7.16
C ASP A 79 18.09 17.59 5.84
N ALA A 80 19.17 18.31 5.51
CA ALA A 80 19.27 19.08 4.27
C ALA A 80 19.35 18.17 3.02
N GLY A 81 19.90 16.98 3.17
CA GLY A 81 20.03 15.99 2.10
C GLY A 81 18.87 14.97 2.03
N LEU A 82 17.96 14.96 3.00
CA LEU A 82 17.02 13.82 3.16
C LEU A 82 16.03 13.66 2.00
N VAL A 83 15.47 14.74 1.48
CA VAL A 83 14.54 14.68 0.33
C VAL A 83 15.27 14.21 -0.93
N ALA A 84 16.50 14.68 -1.15
CA ALA A 84 17.33 14.21 -2.27
C ALA A 84 17.65 12.72 -2.13
N TRP A 85 18.06 12.27 -0.93
CA TRP A 85 18.29 10.85 -0.64
C TRP A 85 17.06 9.99 -0.91
N PHE A 86 15.86 10.46 -0.57
CA PHE A 86 14.62 9.77 -0.88
C PHE A 86 14.41 9.68 -2.40
N ARG A 87 14.56 10.79 -3.16
CA ARG A 87 14.44 10.80 -4.64
C ARG A 87 15.42 9.83 -5.30
N ASP A 88 16.66 9.75 -4.81
CA ASP A 88 17.66 8.80 -5.29
C ASP A 88 17.20 7.35 -5.06
N GLY A 89 16.56 7.06 -3.93
CA GLY A 89 15.97 5.76 -3.64
C GLY A 89 14.82 5.38 -4.58
N VAL A 90 13.95 6.33 -4.91
CA VAL A 90 12.87 6.15 -5.91
C VAL A 90 13.48 5.83 -7.27
N THR A 91 14.45 6.63 -7.72
CA THR A 91 15.13 6.44 -9.01
C THR A 91 15.81 5.08 -9.08
N GLY A 92 16.60 4.73 -8.07
CA GLY A 92 17.29 3.43 -8.01
C GLY A 92 16.32 2.24 -8.03
N LEU A 93 15.18 2.33 -7.34
CA LEU A 93 14.15 1.28 -7.38
C LEU A 93 13.51 1.17 -8.78
N VAL A 94 13.15 2.30 -9.40
CA VAL A 94 12.57 2.33 -10.76
C VAL A 94 13.55 1.70 -11.78
N ASP A 95 14.84 2.06 -11.69
CA ASP A 95 15.87 1.54 -12.59
C ASP A 95 16.03 0.02 -12.44
N VAL A 96 16.13 -0.48 -11.20
CA VAL A 96 16.27 -1.90 -10.91
C VAL A 96 15.05 -2.69 -11.37
N LEU A 97 13.83 -2.21 -11.08
CA LEU A 97 12.60 -2.86 -11.53
C LEU A 97 12.46 -2.86 -13.05
N THR A 98 12.88 -1.80 -13.73
CA THR A 98 12.83 -1.68 -15.19
C THR A 98 13.83 -2.63 -15.87
N ALA A 99 15.01 -2.82 -15.27
CA ALA A 99 16.03 -3.72 -15.79
C ALA A 99 15.79 -5.20 -15.47
N ALA A 100 14.91 -5.50 -14.51
CA ALA A 100 14.68 -6.86 -14.04
C ALA A 100 14.01 -7.74 -15.10
N PRO A 101 14.43 -9.01 -15.25
CA PRO A 101 13.71 -9.99 -16.07
C PRO A 101 12.26 -10.14 -15.60
N ALA A 102 11.31 -10.28 -16.54
CA ALA A 102 9.88 -10.39 -16.21
C ALA A 102 9.55 -11.64 -15.37
N ASP A 103 10.35 -12.68 -15.49
CA ASP A 103 10.22 -13.95 -14.79
C ASP A 103 11.18 -14.08 -13.59
N LEU A 104 11.83 -12.98 -13.18
CA LEU A 104 12.77 -12.98 -12.06
C LEU A 104 12.15 -13.65 -10.82
N ASP A 105 12.80 -14.71 -10.34
CA ASP A 105 12.48 -15.29 -9.04
C ASP A 105 13.40 -14.68 -7.97
N CYS A 106 12.76 -13.99 -7.04
CA CYS A 106 13.41 -13.45 -5.85
C CYS A 106 12.43 -13.54 -4.66
N TRP A 107 12.94 -13.34 -3.46
CA TRP A 107 12.11 -13.40 -2.27
C TRP A 107 10.92 -12.45 -2.35
N LYS A 108 9.77 -12.94 -1.89
CA LYS A 108 8.52 -12.21 -1.75
C LYS A 108 7.72 -12.76 -0.58
N PHE A 109 7.13 -11.90 0.20
CA PHE A 109 6.37 -12.32 1.38
C PHE A 109 4.91 -12.67 1.11
N MET A 110 4.41 -12.38 -0.09
CA MET A 110 3.09 -12.84 -0.58
C MET A 110 3.24 -13.57 -1.91
N ARG A 111 2.38 -14.56 -2.14
CA ARG A 111 2.38 -15.37 -3.38
C ARG A 111 1.29 -14.91 -4.36
N THR A 112 1.04 -13.61 -4.43
CA THR A 112 -0.06 -13.01 -5.20
C THR A 112 0.34 -12.56 -6.60
N ALA A 113 1.62 -12.72 -6.96
CA ALA A 113 2.14 -12.30 -8.25
C ALA A 113 2.93 -13.43 -8.93
N PRO A 114 2.94 -13.49 -10.26
CA PRO A 114 3.57 -14.57 -11.02
C PRO A 114 5.10 -14.61 -10.85
N SER A 115 5.76 -13.46 -10.67
CA SER A 115 7.21 -13.36 -10.49
C SER A 115 7.60 -12.46 -9.32
N GLY A 116 8.87 -12.47 -8.93
CA GLY A 116 9.41 -11.57 -7.92
C GLY A 116 9.42 -10.12 -8.40
N SER A 117 9.79 -9.87 -9.67
CA SER A 117 9.78 -8.52 -10.24
C SER A 117 8.38 -7.90 -10.28
N SER A 118 7.37 -8.65 -10.72
CA SER A 118 5.99 -8.15 -10.73
C SER A 118 5.44 -7.94 -9.32
N PHE A 119 5.80 -8.82 -8.36
CA PHE A 119 5.43 -8.64 -6.96
C PHE A 119 5.99 -7.33 -6.39
N TRP A 120 7.30 -7.10 -6.55
CA TRP A 120 7.93 -5.90 -5.99
C TRP A 120 7.49 -4.62 -6.69
N ALA A 121 7.27 -4.65 -8.01
CA ALA A 121 6.72 -3.51 -8.74
C ALA A 121 5.34 -3.12 -8.21
N ARG A 122 4.42 -4.08 -8.05
CA ARG A 122 3.08 -3.85 -7.50
C ARG A 122 3.12 -3.36 -6.07
N ARG A 123 3.85 -4.08 -5.19
CA ARG A 123 3.92 -3.74 -3.77
C ARG A 123 4.48 -2.32 -3.57
N GLN A 124 5.56 -1.98 -4.29
CA GLN A 124 6.16 -0.66 -4.15
C GLN A 124 5.32 0.46 -4.77
N ALA A 125 4.54 0.18 -5.82
CA ALA A 125 3.56 1.14 -6.33
C ALA A 125 2.53 1.51 -5.26
N HIS A 126 1.98 0.52 -4.54
CA HIS A 126 0.99 0.77 -3.50
C HIS A 126 1.62 1.35 -2.23
N GLU A 127 2.80 0.90 -1.83
CA GLU A 127 3.55 1.45 -0.70
C GLU A 127 3.82 2.94 -0.91
N THR A 128 4.41 3.28 -2.07
CA THR A 128 4.71 4.67 -2.41
C THR A 128 3.44 5.51 -2.53
N THR A 129 2.35 4.95 -3.07
CA THR A 129 1.08 5.66 -3.21
C THR A 129 0.47 6.01 -1.85
N ILE A 130 0.38 5.06 -0.94
CA ILE A 130 -0.18 5.28 0.40
C ILE A 130 0.65 6.32 1.16
N HIS A 131 1.97 6.24 1.09
CA HIS A 131 2.84 7.20 1.76
C HIS A 131 2.94 8.54 1.05
N SER A 132 2.62 8.64 -0.25
CA SER A 132 2.43 9.94 -0.89
C SER A 132 1.18 10.65 -0.36
N VAL A 133 0.11 9.90 -0.08
CA VAL A 133 -1.10 10.44 0.57
C VAL A 133 -0.78 10.94 1.99
N ASP A 134 0.05 10.21 2.73
CA ASP A 134 0.50 10.61 4.07
C ASP A 134 1.27 11.94 4.04
N ALA A 135 2.21 12.10 3.09
CA ALA A 135 2.96 13.36 2.90
C ALA A 135 2.06 14.52 2.42
N GLU A 136 1.13 14.24 1.50
CA GLU A 136 0.17 15.23 1.00
C GLU A 136 -0.77 15.70 2.12
N ALA A 137 -1.20 14.80 3.02
CA ALA A 137 -1.98 15.16 4.18
C ALA A 137 -1.19 16.08 5.12
N ALA A 138 0.09 15.82 5.37
CA ALA A 138 0.96 16.70 6.14
C ALA A 138 1.14 18.07 5.49
N ALA A 139 1.13 18.15 4.16
CA ALA A 139 1.23 19.40 3.38
C ALA A 139 -0.13 20.11 3.19
N GLY A 140 -1.25 19.53 3.63
CA GLY A 140 -2.59 20.07 3.37
C GLY A 140 -2.98 20.04 1.90
N LEU A 141 -2.50 19.06 1.15
CA LEU A 141 -2.75 18.88 -0.28
C LEU A 141 -3.82 17.81 -0.54
N PRO A 142 -4.56 17.90 -1.66
CA PRO A 142 -5.43 16.82 -2.10
C PRO A 142 -4.63 15.64 -2.63
N SER A 143 -5.16 14.43 -2.46
CA SER A 143 -4.54 13.17 -2.91
C SER A 143 -5.42 12.49 -3.97
N PRO A 144 -5.39 12.94 -5.23
CA PRO A 144 -6.10 12.28 -6.32
C PRO A 144 -5.42 10.96 -6.68
N ILE A 145 -6.17 9.86 -6.66
CA ILE A 145 -5.70 8.53 -7.02
C ILE A 145 -6.44 8.08 -8.29
N PRO A 146 -5.74 7.67 -9.37
CA PRO A 146 -6.37 7.11 -10.55
C PRO A 146 -7.17 5.84 -10.20
N SER A 147 -8.39 5.70 -10.75
CA SER A 147 -9.27 4.57 -10.43
C SER A 147 -8.62 3.22 -10.72
N SER A 148 -7.83 3.09 -11.78
CA SER A 148 -7.11 1.85 -12.10
C SER A 148 -6.09 1.46 -11.02
N LEU A 149 -5.35 2.42 -10.47
CA LEU A 149 -4.40 2.21 -9.39
C LEU A 149 -5.14 1.91 -8.07
N ALA A 150 -6.25 2.59 -7.82
CA ALA A 150 -7.07 2.35 -6.64
C ALA A 150 -7.69 0.94 -6.64
N VAL A 151 -8.30 0.50 -7.75
CA VAL A 151 -8.84 -0.86 -7.92
C VAL A 151 -7.76 -1.91 -7.68
N ASP A 152 -6.56 -1.71 -8.24
CA ASP A 152 -5.43 -2.63 -8.05
C ASP A 152 -4.98 -2.66 -6.58
N GLY A 153 -4.99 -1.52 -5.88
CA GLY A 153 -4.63 -1.43 -4.48
C GLY A 153 -5.68 -2.01 -3.52
N VAL A 154 -6.96 -1.89 -3.83
CA VAL A 154 -8.03 -2.62 -3.13
C VAL A 154 -7.82 -4.12 -3.28
N ASP A 155 -7.52 -4.57 -4.50
CA ASP A 155 -7.26 -5.97 -4.79
C ASP A 155 -6.01 -6.51 -4.04
N GLU A 156 -4.91 -5.74 -4.00
CA GLU A 156 -3.72 -6.12 -3.24
C GLU A 156 -4.04 -6.26 -1.74
N LEU A 157 -4.78 -5.31 -1.17
CA LEU A 157 -5.15 -5.35 0.24
C LEU A 157 -6.06 -6.54 0.54
N LEU A 158 -7.15 -6.69 -0.22
CA LEU A 158 -8.17 -7.69 0.07
C LEU A 158 -7.70 -9.11 -0.27
N CYS A 159 -7.12 -9.31 -1.45
CA CYS A 159 -6.71 -10.65 -1.90
C CYS A 159 -5.28 -11.04 -1.47
N GLY A 160 -4.45 -10.07 -1.08
CA GLY A 160 -3.07 -10.29 -0.67
C GLY A 160 -2.86 -10.24 0.84
N PHE A 161 -3.18 -9.12 1.47
CA PHE A 161 -2.92 -8.92 2.90
C PHE A 161 -3.99 -9.54 3.79
N LEU A 162 -5.27 -9.35 3.48
CA LEU A 162 -6.37 -9.79 4.32
C LEU A 162 -6.32 -11.29 4.66
N PRO A 163 -5.99 -12.23 3.75
CA PRO A 163 -5.87 -13.65 4.09
C PRO A 163 -4.77 -13.97 5.12
N ARG A 164 -3.88 -13.03 5.38
CA ARG A 164 -2.82 -13.15 6.39
C ARG A 164 -3.23 -12.56 7.74
N ASN A 165 -4.32 -11.80 7.77
CA ASN A 165 -4.84 -11.19 8.98
C ASN A 165 -5.29 -12.29 9.96
N ARG A 166 -4.92 -12.14 11.23
CA ARG A 166 -5.27 -13.07 12.33
C ARG A 166 -6.25 -12.45 13.32
N ARG A 167 -6.60 -11.19 13.15
CA ARG A 167 -7.44 -10.42 14.09
C ARG A 167 -8.89 -10.36 13.62
N LEU A 168 -9.15 -10.43 12.31
CA LEU A 168 -10.49 -10.47 11.74
C LEU A 168 -11.01 -11.91 11.81
N HIS A 169 -11.91 -12.16 12.76
CA HIS A 169 -12.57 -13.44 12.96
C HIS A 169 -13.97 -13.23 13.56
N ALA A 170 -14.83 -14.22 13.43
CA ALA A 170 -16.15 -14.27 14.05
C ALA A 170 -16.47 -15.72 14.46
N ASP A 171 -17.45 -15.92 15.37
CA ASP A 171 -17.87 -17.27 15.80
C ASP A 171 -18.65 -18.02 14.71
N THR A 172 -19.22 -17.30 13.76
CA THR A 172 -19.96 -17.85 12.60
C THR A 172 -19.46 -17.18 11.32
N ASP A 173 -19.65 -17.88 10.21
CA ASP A 173 -19.28 -17.34 8.90
C ASP A 173 -20.04 -16.04 8.62
N ARG A 174 -19.30 -15.09 8.08
CA ARG A 174 -19.74 -13.75 7.68
C ARG A 174 -19.19 -13.41 6.31
N SER A 175 -19.96 -12.61 5.60
CA SER A 175 -19.59 -12.14 4.27
C SER A 175 -19.81 -10.63 4.10
N VAL A 176 -18.93 -9.99 3.32
CA VAL A 176 -19.03 -8.59 2.96
C VAL A 176 -18.79 -8.43 1.47
N LEU A 177 -19.72 -7.76 0.79
CA LEU A 177 -19.52 -7.34 -0.60
C LEU A 177 -18.92 -5.94 -0.62
N VAL A 178 -17.75 -5.80 -1.23
CA VAL A 178 -17.10 -4.50 -1.51
C VAL A 178 -17.32 -4.16 -2.97
N SER A 179 -17.82 -2.95 -3.28
CA SER A 179 -18.20 -2.52 -4.63
C SER A 179 -17.63 -1.16 -4.98
N ALA A 180 -16.78 -1.09 -6.01
CA ALA A 180 -16.29 0.15 -6.59
C ALA A 180 -17.32 0.69 -7.60
N THR A 181 -18.03 1.75 -7.24
CA THR A 181 -19.19 2.25 -7.97
C THR A 181 -18.85 2.96 -9.28
N ASP A 182 -17.63 3.44 -9.41
CA ASP A 182 -17.13 4.15 -10.61
C ASP A 182 -16.48 3.23 -11.64
N THR A 183 -16.09 2.00 -11.24
CA THR A 183 -15.43 1.04 -12.14
C THR A 183 -16.22 -0.25 -12.34
N GLY A 184 -17.16 -0.56 -11.45
CA GLY A 184 -17.95 -1.78 -11.48
C GLY A 184 -17.16 -3.03 -11.02
N ASP A 185 -16.07 -2.84 -10.30
CA ASP A 185 -15.33 -3.95 -9.69
C ASP A 185 -15.94 -4.34 -8.36
N HIS A 186 -15.97 -5.65 -8.07
CA HIS A 186 -16.54 -6.20 -6.85
C HIS A 186 -15.59 -7.20 -6.20
N TRP A 187 -15.58 -7.24 -4.86
CA TRP A 187 -14.86 -8.22 -4.05
C TRP A 187 -15.79 -8.81 -2.99
N LEU A 188 -15.74 -10.13 -2.88
CA LEU A 188 -16.38 -10.85 -1.79
C LEU A 188 -15.33 -11.14 -0.72
N ILE A 189 -15.56 -10.65 0.48
CA ILE A 189 -14.82 -11.00 1.70
C ILE A 189 -15.61 -12.02 2.47
N SER A 190 -14.96 -13.08 2.95
CA SER A 190 -15.50 -14.04 3.90
C SER A 190 -14.59 -14.12 5.13
N TYR A 191 -15.17 -14.18 6.32
CA TYR A 191 -14.47 -14.39 7.58
C TYR A 191 -15.37 -15.11 8.58
N GLY A 192 -14.78 -15.83 9.51
CA GLY A 192 -15.48 -16.65 10.48
C GLY A 192 -14.50 -17.21 11.51
N PRO A 193 -14.69 -18.48 11.96
CA PRO A 193 -13.75 -19.17 12.84
C PRO A 193 -12.37 -19.37 12.20
N ASP A 194 -12.36 -19.51 10.87
CA ASP A 194 -11.14 -19.62 10.06
C ASP A 194 -10.57 -18.25 9.65
N ARG A 195 -9.42 -18.30 8.96
CA ARG A 195 -8.81 -17.09 8.42
C ARG A 195 -9.69 -16.40 7.38
N PRO A 196 -9.69 -15.08 7.32
CA PRO A 196 -10.42 -14.37 6.29
C PRO A 196 -9.87 -14.70 4.90
N ALA A 197 -10.76 -14.64 3.92
CA ALA A 197 -10.45 -14.77 2.50
C ALA A 197 -11.15 -13.65 1.72
N ALA A 198 -10.59 -13.28 0.58
CA ALA A 198 -11.28 -12.41 -0.36
C ALA A 198 -10.96 -12.81 -1.80
N SER A 199 -11.91 -12.56 -2.68
CA SER A 199 -11.77 -12.79 -4.12
C SER A 199 -12.57 -11.77 -4.91
N ARG A 200 -12.13 -11.46 -6.13
CA ARG A 200 -12.98 -10.72 -7.07
C ARG A 200 -14.18 -11.56 -7.49
N VAL A 201 -15.31 -10.90 -7.65
CA VAL A 201 -16.53 -11.49 -8.21
C VAL A 201 -16.99 -10.64 -9.40
N PRO A 202 -17.52 -11.27 -10.47
CA PRO A 202 -17.91 -10.54 -11.68
C PRO A 202 -19.16 -9.67 -11.47
N ASP A 203 -20.05 -10.12 -10.61
CA ASP A 203 -21.33 -9.47 -10.31
C ASP A 203 -21.56 -9.42 -8.79
N PRO A 204 -22.36 -8.46 -8.29
CA PRO A 204 -22.77 -8.42 -6.90
C PRO A 204 -23.46 -9.71 -6.45
N VAL A 205 -23.16 -10.14 -5.24
CA VAL A 205 -23.77 -11.32 -4.59
C VAL A 205 -24.41 -10.92 -3.26
N ASP A 206 -25.39 -11.67 -2.80
CA ASP A 206 -26.00 -11.46 -1.49
C ASP A 206 -25.00 -11.78 -0.37
N THR A 207 -24.89 -10.89 0.60
CA THR A 207 -23.93 -10.96 1.72
C THR A 207 -24.54 -10.43 3.00
N ASP A 208 -23.88 -10.70 4.15
CA ASP A 208 -24.32 -10.21 5.46
C ASP A 208 -24.17 -8.69 5.59
N ALA A 209 -23.18 -8.11 4.89
CA ALA A 209 -22.91 -6.67 4.88
C ALA A 209 -22.36 -6.19 3.54
N THR A 210 -22.49 -4.89 3.28
CA THR A 210 -22.04 -4.24 2.05
C THR A 210 -21.16 -3.04 2.35
N LEU A 211 -20.22 -2.75 1.44
CA LEU A 211 -19.39 -1.57 1.43
C LEU A 211 -19.27 -1.06 -0.01
N ALA A 212 -19.69 0.18 -0.25
CA ALA A 212 -19.65 0.76 -1.59
C ALA A 212 -19.15 2.20 -1.59
N GLY A 213 -18.41 2.56 -2.62
CA GLY A 213 -17.89 3.90 -2.88
C GLY A 213 -17.07 3.92 -4.17
N THR A 214 -16.48 5.04 -4.51
CA THR A 214 -15.53 5.08 -5.63
C THR A 214 -14.28 4.25 -5.30
N ALA A 215 -13.60 3.74 -6.31
CA ALA A 215 -12.37 2.96 -6.11
C ALA A 215 -11.34 3.70 -5.24
N ALA A 216 -11.16 5.01 -5.48
CA ALA A 216 -10.24 5.84 -4.69
C ALA A 216 -10.67 5.99 -3.22
N GLU A 217 -11.96 6.16 -2.95
CA GLU A 217 -12.49 6.21 -1.58
C GLU A 217 -12.29 4.87 -0.88
N LEU A 218 -12.66 3.76 -1.53
CA LEU A 218 -12.44 2.42 -0.99
C LEU A 218 -10.97 2.18 -0.68
N TYR A 219 -10.07 2.48 -1.63
CA TYR A 219 -8.64 2.27 -1.45
C TYR A 219 -8.12 3.00 -0.21
N LEU A 220 -8.39 4.30 -0.10
CA LEU A 220 -7.86 5.10 1.00
C LEU A 220 -8.52 4.78 2.36
N SER A 221 -9.81 4.45 2.37
CA SER A 221 -10.51 4.11 3.60
C SER A 221 -10.15 2.71 4.10
N LEU A 222 -10.02 1.73 3.21
CA LEU A 222 -9.59 0.39 3.57
C LEU A 222 -8.13 0.33 4.06
N TRP A 223 -7.27 1.25 3.57
CA TRP A 223 -5.92 1.45 4.11
C TRP A 223 -5.87 2.37 5.33
N ASN A 224 -7.03 2.73 5.92
CA ASN A 224 -7.14 3.60 7.09
C ASN A 224 -6.51 5.01 6.90
N ARG A 225 -6.53 5.54 5.67
CA ARG A 225 -6.04 6.89 5.34
C ARG A 225 -7.14 7.93 5.24
N ARG A 226 -8.39 7.48 5.17
CA ARG A 226 -9.59 8.35 5.20
C ARG A 226 -10.67 7.73 6.08
N PRO A 227 -11.48 8.56 6.77
CA PRO A 227 -12.71 8.07 7.39
C PRO A 227 -13.71 7.60 6.33
N TRP A 228 -14.62 6.72 6.71
CA TRP A 228 -15.59 6.09 5.80
C TRP A 228 -16.81 6.98 5.46
N HIS A 229 -16.75 8.29 5.73
CA HIS A 229 -17.89 9.22 5.53
C HIS A 229 -18.40 9.32 4.09
N GLY A 230 -17.57 9.00 3.09
CA GLY A 230 -17.92 8.97 1.67
C GLY A 230 -18.41 7.61 1.18
N LEU A 231 -18.37 6.59 2.05
CA LEU A 231 -18.75 5.22 1.70
C LEU A 231 -20.17 4.91 2.17
N SER A 232 -20.90 4.12 1.38
CA SER A 232 -22.10 3.44 1.84
C SER A 232 -21.67 2.12 2.50
N SER A 233 -21.95 1.96 3.79
CA SER A 233 -21.59 0.74 4.55
C SER A 233 -22.65 0.40 5.58
N ASP A 234 -22.77 -0.90 5.90
CA ASP A 234 -23.58 -1.35 7.02
C ASP A 234 -22.99 -0.91 8.37
N GLU A 235 -23.87 -0.78 9.37
CA GLU A 235 -23.51 -0.31 10.71
C GLU A 235 -22.43 -1.19 11.35
N GLY A 236 -21.43 -0.58 11.96
CA GLY A 236 -20.34 -1.23 12.69
C GLY A 236 -19.21 -1.77 11.81
N LEU A 237 -19.36 -1.78 10.47
CA LEU A 237 -18.33 -2.32 9.59
C LEU A 237 -17.05 -1.46 9.59
N ALA A 238 -17.21 -0.14 9.67
CA ALA A 238 -16.07 0.79 9.72
C ALA A 238 -15.25 0.60 10.99
N GLU A 239 -15.90 0.48 12.14
CA GLU A 239 -15.26 0.24 13.44
C GLU A 239 -14.57 -1.12 13.48
N LEU A 240 -15.23 -2.16 12.98
CA LEU A 240 -14.64 -3.50 12.86
C LEU A 240 -13.37 -3.46 12.01
N TRP A 241 -13.41 -2.76 10.87
CA TRP A 241 -12.26 -2.65 9.98
C TRP A 241 -11.11 -1.90 10.65
N ALA A 242 -11.37 -0.73 11.22
CA ALA A 242 -10.36 0.09 11.89
C ALA A 242 -9.70 -0.65 13.07
N ASP A 243 -10.45 -1.47 13.81
CA ASP A 243 -9.90 -2.25 14.92
C ASP A 243 -9.14 -3.51 14.44
N LYS A 244 -9.67 -4.26 13.47
CA LYS A 244 -9.16 -5.59 13.13
C LYS A 244 -8.28 -5.65 11.88
N VAL A 245 -8.46 -4.71 10.93
CA VAL A 245 -7.75 -4.73 9.65
C VAL A 245 -6.79 -3.55 9.56
N GLN A 246 -5.62 -3.72 10.15
CA GLN A 246 -4.50 -2.79 10.04
C GLN A 246 -3.30 -3.54 9.47
N VAL A 247 -2.65 -2.95 8.48
CA VAL A 247 -1.36 -3.43 7.98
C VAL A 247 -0.28 -2.69 8.78
N CYS A 248 0.29 -3.40 9.75
CA CYS A 248 1.41 -2.92 10.54
C CYS A 248 2.63 -3.80 10.24
N TRP A 249 3.76 -3.18 10.02
CA TRP A 249 5.05 -3.86 9.94
C TRP A 249 5.64 -3.85 11.35
N SER A 250 5.75 -5.01 11.97
CA SER A 250 6.43 -5.24 13.25
C SER A 250 7.60 -6.18 13.04
#